data_3b6ca91aa774e806dcd48649b9a1b1e1
#
_entry.id   3b6ca91aa774e806dcd48649b9a1b1e1
#
_cell.length_a   1.000
_cell.length_b   1.000
_cell.length_c   1.000
_cell.angle_alpha   90.00
_cell.angle_beta   90.00
_cell.angle_gamma   90.00
#
_symmetry.space_group_name_H-M   'P 1'
#
loop_
_entity.id
_entity.type
_entity.pdbx_description
1 polymer ?
#
loop_
_entity_poly.entity_id
_entity_poly.type
_entity_poly.pdbx_seq_one_letter_code
_entity_poly.pdbx_strand_id
1 'polypeptide(L)'
;MKNLDSVRCGVRYAAVPLTLAALAGCSEGRTRRPNIIVMMTDDHTTQAMSCYGSLLVETPNLDRLAREGMLFENCYVSNAISGPSRACILTGKYSHVNGFTDNSRT
;
A
#
# COMPACT_ATOMS: atom_id res chain seq x y z
N MET A 1 -33.81 67.80 -29.37
CA MET A 1 -32.88 67.47 -30.43
C MET A 1 -31.49 67.43 -29.83
N LYS A 2 -31.03 66.27 -29.50
CA LYS A 2 -29.59 65.95 -29.33
C LYS A 2 -29.44 64.41 -29.29
N ASN A 3 -28.59 63.91 -30.11
CA ASN A 3 -28.33 62.53 -30.48
C ASN A 3 -27.95 61.64 -29.31
N LEU A 4 -28.60 60.51 -29.32
CA LEU A 4 -28.07 59.28 -28.63
C LEU A 4 -27.40 58.43 -29.70
N ASP A 5 -26.12 58.60 -29.85
CA ASP A 5 -25.29 57.66 -30.60
C ASP A 5 -24.08 57.33 -29.76
N SER A 6 -23.76 56.01 -29.74
CA SER A 6 -22.48 55.50 -29.38
C SER A 6 -22.23 55.17 -27.92
N VAL A 7 -22.68 54.01 -27.47
CA VAL A 7 -21.82 53.13 -26.65
C VAL A 7 -21.95 51.70 -27.17
N ARG A 8 -21.26 51.43 -28.24
CA ARG A 8 -20.82 50.09 -28.62
C ARG A 8 -19.35 50.00 -28.28
N CYS A 9 -19.03 49.34 -27.25
CA CYS A 9 -17.69 48.78 -27.01
C CYS A 9 -17.87 47.69 -25.95
N GLY A 10 -17.78 46.49 -26.30
CA GLY A 10 -16.52 45.85 -26.62
C GLY A 10 -16.29 44.79 -25.59
N VAL A 11 -17.24 43.83 -25.46
CA VAL A 11 -16.94 42.58 -24.72
C VAL A 11 -16.64 41.53 -25.78
N ARG A 12 -15.42 41.55 -26.23
CA ARG A 12 -14.90 40.51 -27.13
C ARG A 12 -13.49 40.17 -26.69
N TYR A 13 -13.23 38.84 -26.54
CA TYR A 13 -11.92 38.20 -26.41
C TYR A 13 -11.30 38.09 -25.03
N ALA A 14 -12.01 37.63 -24.01
CA ALA A 14 -11.34 37.11 -22.80
C ALA A 14 -11.71 35.66 -22.47
N ALA A 15 -12.56 34.99 -23.27
CA ALA A 15 -13.04 33.63 -22.92
C ALA A 15 -12.30 32.48 -23.59
N VAL A 16 -11.43 32.76 -24.58
CA VAL A 16 -10.81 31.70 -25.38
C VAL A 16 -9.53 31.07 -24.71
N PRO A 17 -8.71 31.81 -23.96
CA PRO A 17 -7.53 31.17 -23.35
C PRO A 17 -7.82 30.32 -22.12
N LEU A 18 -8.98 30.52 -21.44
CA LEU A 18 -9.27 29.78 -20.20
C LEU A 18 -9.74 28.34 -20.44
N THR A 19 -10.38 28.10 -21.58
CA THR A 19 -10.86 26.75 -21.95
C THR A 19 -9.78 25.85 -22.48
N LEU A 20 -8.70 26.39 -23.03
CA LEU A 20 -7.58 25.60 -23.53
C LEU A 20 -6.63 25.13 -22.40
N ALA A 21 -6.59 25.88 -21.30
CA ALA A 21 -5.80 25.50 -20.13
C ALA A 21 -6.43 24.35 -19.32
N ALA A 22 -7.75 24.15 -19.41
CA ALA A 22 -8.44 23.08 -18.70
C ALA A 22 -8.25 21.68 -19.32
N LEU A 23 -7.79 21.61 -20.56
CA LEU A 23 -7.55 20.34 -21.25
C LEU A 23 -6.12 19.77 -21.05
N ALA A 24 -5.22 20.54 -20.45
CA ALA A 24 -3.85 20.12 -20.23
C ALA A 24 -3.61 19.44 -18.86
N GLY A 25 -4.66 19.26 -18.05
CA GLY A 25 -4.56 18.84 -16.66
C GLY A 25 -4.73 17.34 -16.39
N CYS A 26 -4.99 16.51 -17.38
CA CYS A 26 -5.02 15.05 -17.21
C CYS A 26 -3.69 14.43 -17.67
N SER A 27 -2.62 14.72 -16.94
CA SER A 27 -1.51 13.79 -16.94
C SER A 27 -1.98 12.58 -16.14
N GLU A 28 -2.33 11.49 -16.80
CA GLU A 28 -2.44 10.19 -16.17
C GLU A 28 -1.12 9.90 -15.46
N GLY A 29 -1.08 10.18 -14.18
CA GLY A 29 0.01 9.80 -13.31
C GLY A 29 0.11 8.29 -13.43
N ARG A 30 1.09 7.81 -14.18
CA ARG A 30 1.42 6.39 -14.31
C ARG A 30 1.71 5.91 -12.89
N THR A 31 0.70 5.34 -12.25
CA THR A 31 0.83 4.78 -10.90
C THR A 31 1.86 3.66 -11.01
N ARG A 32 3.08 3.93 -10.57
CA ARG A 32 4.11 2.90 -10.46
C ARG A 32 3.58 1.87 -9.47
N ARG A 33 3.39 0.65 -9.94
CA ARG A 33 3.04 -0.46 -9.04
C ARG A 33 4.18 -0.64 -8.06
N PRO A 34 3.90 -0.75 -6.75
CA PRO A 34 4.94 -0.96 -5.75
C PRO A 34 5.57 -2.35 -5.92
N ASN A 35 6.84 -2.45 -5.58
CA ASN A 35 7.46 -3.75 -5.36
C ASN A 35 7.02 -4.26 -3.98
N ILE A 36 6.61 -5.52 -3.91
CA ILE A 36 6.18 -6.17 -2.67
C ILE A 36 7.19 -7.26 -2.35
N ILE A 37 7.80 -7.19 -1.17
CA ILE A 37 8.73 -8.18 -0.65
C ILE A 37 8.08 -8.81 0.58
N VAL A 38 7.97 -10.13 0.59
CA VAL A 38 7.50 -10.92 1.74
C VAL A 38 8.70 -11.68 2.30
N MET A 39 9.01 -11.43 3.57
CA MET A 39 10.03 -12.19 4.31
C MET A 39 9.33 -12.98 5.40
N MET A 40 9.65 -14.27 5.50
CA MET A 40 9.11 -15.16 6.52
C MET A 40 10.25 -15.92 7.16
N THR A 41 10.24 -15.97 8.48
CA THR A 41 11.13 -16.77 9.29
C THR A 41 10.40 -18.00 9.83
N ASP A 42 11.13 -19.05 10.18
CA ASP A 42 10.59 -20.24 10.83
C ASP A 42 10.91 -20.18 12.32
N ASP A 43 9.95 -20.55 13.16
CA ASP A 43 10.08 -20.60 14.64
C ASP A 43 10.67 -19.32 15.27
N HIS A 44 10.44 -18.15 14.68
CA HIS A 44 10.93 -16.88 15.19
C HIS A 44 9.87 -16.21 16.06
N THR A 45 10.08 -16.30 17.36
CA THR A 45 9.17 -15.71 18.36
C THR A 45 9.40 -14.21 18.52
N THR A 46 8.37 -13.47 18.95
CA THR A 46 8.45 -12.04 19.32
C THR A 46 9.48 -11.80 20.44
N GLN A 47 9.71 -12.81 21.30
CA GLN A 47 10.71 -12.73 22.37
C GLN A 47 12.16 -12.70 21.86
N ALA A 48 12.40 -12.99 20.59
CA ALA A 48 13.70 -12.90 19.95
C ALA A 48 13.84 -11.67 19.03
N MET A 49 12.95 -10.67 19.17
CA MET A 49 12.98 -9.45 18.38
C MET A 49 12.94 -8.22 19.30
N SER A 50 13.94 -7.34 19.21
CA SER A 50 14.05 -6.16 20.06
C SER A 50 12.92 -5.15 19.82
N CYS A 51 12.33 -5.09 18.65
CA CYS A 51 11.17 -4.23 18.36
C CYS A 51 9.91 -4.61 19.17
N TYR A 52 9.86 -5.84 19.73
CA TYR A 52 8.82 -6.28 20.67
C TYR A 52 9.28 -6.25 22.14
N GLY A 53 10.39 -5.55 22.44
CA GLY A 53 10.90 -5.40 23.79
C GLY A 53 11.80 -6.55 24.29
N SER A 54 12.27 -7.42 23.39
CA SER A 54 13.22 -8.47 23.76
C SER A 54 14.54 -7.87 24.23
N LEU A 55 15.08 -8.48 25.29
CA LEU A 55 16.42 -8.21 25.81
C LEU A 55 17.42 -9.31 25.47
N LEU A 56 16.98 -10.37 24.78
CA LEU A 56 17.81 -11.54 24.48
C LEU A 56 18.74 -11.29 23.29
N VAL A 57 18.26 -10.57 22.29
CA VAL A 57 18.98 -10.33 21.04
C VAL A 57 18.61 -8.94 20.52
N GLU A 58 19.60 -8.22 20.02
CA GLU A 58 19.38 -6.97 19.30
C GLU A 58 19.10 -7.25 17.82
N THR A 59 18.01 -6.69 17.31
CA THR A 59 17.58 -6.83 15.91
C THR A 59 17.44 -5.48 15.22
N PRO A 60 18.53 -4.71 15.06
CA PRO A 60 18.48 -3.30 14.68
C PRO A 60 17.83 -3.04 13.30
N ASN A 61 17.94 -3.97 12.37
CA ASN A 61 17.30 -3.87 11.07
C ASN A 61 15.78 -4.09 11.13
N LEU A 62 15.31 -5.02 11.97
CA LEU A 62 13.88 -5.23 12.21
C LEU A 62 13.29 -4.04 12.99
N ASP A 63 14.04 -3.51 13.97
CA ASP A 63 13.64 -2.32 14.72
C ASP A 63 13.50 -1.10 13.82
N ARG A 64 14.37 -0.96 12.81
CA ARG A 64 14.24 0.08 11.81
C ARG A 64 12.98 -0.09 10.99
N LEU A 65 12.68 -1.29 10.51
CA LEU A 65 11.45 -1.57 9.77
C LEU A 65 10.20 -1.28 10.62
N ALA A 66 10.24 -1.65 11.90
CA ALA A 66 9.15 -1.37 12.84
C ALA A 66 8.92 0.14 13.05
N ARG A 67 10.01 0.93 13.15
CA ARG A 67 9.92 2.39 13.32
C ARG A 67 9.47 3.14 12.07
N GLU A 68 9.93 2.68 10.91
CA GLU A 68 9.64 3.32 9.61
C GLU A 68 8.34 2.85 8.99
N GLY A 69 7.81 1.71 9.44
CA GLY A 69 6.61 1.08 8.93
C GLY A 69 5.51 0.92 9.98
N MET A 70 4.94 -0.28 10.05
CA MET A 70 3.89 -0.63 11.00
C MET A 70 4.29 -1.91 11.75
N LEU A 71 4.21 -1.85 13.08
CA LEU A 71 4.41 -2.98 13.97
C LEU A 71 3.04 -3.53 14.39
N PHE A 72 2.80 -4.83 14.15
CA PHE A 72 1.58 -5.50 14.58
C PHE A 72 1.80 -6.21 15.90
N GLU A 73 1.13 -5.77 16.95
CA GLU A 73 1.18 -6.42 18.27
C GLU A 73 0.32 -7.69 18.30
N ASN A 74 -0.77 -7.69 17.54
CA ASN A 74 -1.68 -8.82 17.42
C ASN A 74 -1.89 -9.16 15.94
N CYS A 75 -1.43 -10.32 15.52
CA CYS A 75 -1.60 -10.84 14.17
C CYS A 75 -2.07 -12.30 14.24
N TYR A 76 -3.11 -12.62 13.47
CA TYR A 76 -3.70 -13.95 13.47
C TYR A 76 -3.46 -14.62 12.12
N VAL A 77 -3.18 -15.91 12.15
CA VAL A 77 -2.95 -16.72 10.96
C VAL A 77 -4.05 -17.78 10.81
N SER A 78 -4.32 -18.18 9.58
CA SER A 78 -5.32 -19.21 9.29
C SER A 78 -4.90 -20.62 9.73
N ASN A 79 -3.60 -20.87 9.83
CA ASN A 79 -3.02 -22.10 10.36
C ASN A 79 -1.65 -21.75 10.95
N ALA A 80 -1.42 -22.11 12.21
CA ALA A 80 -0.18 -21.77 12.94
C ALA A 80 0.95 -22.77 12.73
N ILE A 81 0.70 -23.87 12.03
CA ILE A 81 1.72 -24.89 11.74
C ILE A 81 2.56 -24.46 10.54
N SER A 82 3.87 -24.61 10.60
CA SER A 82 4.88 -24.13 9.63
C SER A 82 4.53 -24.44 8.17
N GLY A 83 4.39 -25.71 7.79
CA GLY A 83 4.07 -26.12 6.41
C GLY A 83 2.73 -25.60 5.91
N PRO A 84 1.62 -25.86 6.62
CA PRO A 84 0.30 -25.33 6.27
C PRO A 84 0.23 -23.81 6.18
N SER A 85 0.89 -23.08 7.09
CA SER A 85 0.96 -21.61 7.05
C SER A 85 1.61 -21.13 5.76
N ARG A 86 2.75 -21.70 5.39
CA ARG A 86 3.44 -21.38 4.13
C ARG A 86 2.59 -21.71 2.91
N ALA A 87 1.92 -22.86 2.92
CA ALA A 87 0.99 -23.26 1.84
C ALA A 87 -0.15 -22.25 1.68
N CYS A 88 -0.70 -21.72 2.78
CA CYS A 88 -1.72 -20.67 2.73
C CYS A 88 -1.20 -19.40 2.07
N ILE A 89 0.01 -18.96 2.40
CA ILE A 89 0.62 -17.75 1.83
C ILE A 89 0.92 -17.94 0.34
N LEU A 90 1.53 -19.07 -0.04
CA LEU A 90 1.92 -19.35 -1.41
C LEU A 90 0.73 -19.55 -2.36
N THR A 91 -0.35 -20.12 -1.85
CA THR A 91 -1.54 -20.44 -2.66
C THR A 91 -2.64 -19.39 -2.58
N GLY A 92 -2.60 -18.50 -1.57
CA GLY A 92 -3.69 -17.59 -1.25
C GLY A 92 -4.95 -18.29 -0.79
N LYS A 93 -4.88 -19.56 -0.35
CA LYS A 93 -6.01 -20.41 0.05
C LYS A 93 -5.86 -20.88 1.48
N TYR A 94 -6.97 -20.99 2.20
CA TYR A 94 -7.00 -21.60 3.53
C TYR A 94 -6.58 -23.09 3.50
N SER A 95 -6.07 -23.62 4.62
CA SER A 95 -5.57 -24.99 4.73
C SER A 95 -6.58 -26.04 4.32
N HIS A 96 -7.84 -25.87 4.68
CA HIS A 96 -8.93 -26.80 4.31
C HIS A 96 -9.25 -26.78 2.81
N VAL A 97 -8.90 -25.70 2.11
CA VAL A 97 -9.11 -25.54 0.65
C VAL A 97 -7.91 -26.02 -0.13
N ASN A 98 -6.68 -25.74 0.34
CA ASN A 98 -5.46 -26.18 -0.34
C ASN A 98 -5.06 -27.63 -0.01
N GLY A 99 -5.72 -28.24 0.98
CA GLY A 99 -5.52 -29.61 1.40
C GLY A 99 -4.29 -29.86 2.30
N PHE A 100 -3.51 -28.82 2.60
CA PHE A 100 -2.32 -28.92 3.46
C PHE A 100 -2.68 -28.45 4.87
N THR A 101 -3.12 -29.39 5.72
CA THR A 101 -3.66 -29.07 7.05
C THR A 101 -2.69 -29.26 8.20
N ASP A 102 -1.70 -30.13 8.02
CA ASP A 102 -0.70 -30.49 9.01
C ASP A 102 0.62 -30.92 8.36
N ASN A 103 1.64 -31.19 9.17
CA ASN A 103 2.96 -31.64 8.71
C ASN A 103 3.09 -33.18 8.61
N SER A 104 2.03 -33.93 8.79
CA SER A 104 2.07 -35.40 8.84
C SER A 104 2.18 -36.07 7.46
N ARG A 105 1.98 -35.29 6.39
CA ARG A 105 2.12 -35.77 5.01
C ARG A 105 3.39 -35.21 4.38
N THR A 106 4.42 -35.96 4.48
CA THR A 106 5.67 -35.83 3.69
C THR A 106 5.70 -36.89 2.61
#